data_824f7b32f223937392ebc3ae7be04a19
#
_entry.id   824f7b32f223937392ebc3ae7be04a19
#
_cell.length_a   1.000
_cell.length_b   1.000
_cell.length_c   1.000
_cell.angle_alpha   90.00
_cell.angle_beta   90.00
_cell.angle_gamma   90.00
#
_symmetry.space_group_name_H-M   'P 1'
#
loop_
_entity.id
_entity.type
_entity.pdbx_description
1 polymer ?
#
loop_
_entity_poly.entity_id
_entity_poly.type
_entity_poly.pdbx_seq_one_letter_code
_entity_poly.pdbx_strand_id
1 'polypeptide(L)'
;STAWDISTGSYASKTFSVATQENFPMGVMFSPTGDKMYVVGTQNDTIYQYTTSVSSVSTTFDCENANVFETVLSANTTVVFSNPPASGTLAVSYYQIGSASYDSVDFSVATQETAPVAVEFSSDGTAMYVSGGVNPETVFQYTLSTAWDLSTASYASKSFNYSSQSTSGQGLAFKTDGTVMYVVDNSNDTVFQYTIGTAWDVSTASYASKSFSVATQAAAPSAVSFSPDGTKMYIVHEGTGEAIFQYTLSTAWDVSTASYASKTLSVVSEDNAPSGMSFNSDGTKLFMCGRQNDKVYSYTLSTAYDLSTGSYDSVTLDISGEDPGVNGMAFKSDGSKLYIVGNSNDKVYQYSTSSSSLNDSTAYAMSL
;
A
#
# COMPACT_ATOMS: atom_id res chain seq x y z
N SER A 1 26.37 4.66 -23.61
CA SER A 1 26.78 5.83 -24.39
C SER A 1 27.49 6.79 -23.44
N THR A 2 28.69 7.20 -23.82
CA THR A 2 29.39 8.28 -23.11
C THR A 2 28.62 9.57 -23.35
N ALA A 3 28.27 10.30 -22.30
CA ALA A 3 27.66 11.62 -22.42
C ALA A 3 28.52 12.49 -23.33
N TRP A 4 27.92 13.21 -24.27
CA TRP A 4 28.55 14.10 -25.24
C TRP A 4 29.31 13.39 -26.39
N ASP A 5 29.17 12.06 -26.57
CA ASP A 5 29.72 11.35 -27.76
C ASP A 5 28.78 11.53 -28.94
N ILE A 6 29.12 12.40 -29.85
CA ILE A 6 28.35 12.68 -31.09
C ILE A 6 28.51 11.60 -32.15
N SER A 7 29.44 10.65 -31.98
CA SER A 7 29.68 9.57 -32.97
C SER A 7 28.48 8.63 -33.09
N THR A 8 27.63 8.58 -32.07
CA THR A 8 26.36 7.82 -32.05
C THR A 8 25.12 8.65 -32.38
N GLY A 9 25.31 9.93 -32.71
CA GLY A 9 24.23 10.85 -33.04
C GLY A 9 23.61 10.57 -34.41
N SER A 10 22.28 10.61 -34.50
CA SER A 10 21.55 10.61 -35.78
C SER A 10 20.82 11.94 -35.97
N TYR A 11 20.73 12.38 -37.24
CA TYR A 11 20.00 13.63 -37.56
C TYR A 11 18.51 13.48 -37.29
N ALA A 12 17.99 14.27 -36.35
CA ALA A 12 16.59 14.22 -35.92
C ALA A 12 15.64 14.99 -36.83
N SER A 13 16.12 15.53 -37.96
CA SER A 13 15.34 16.35 -38.89
C SER A 13 14.68 17.59 -38.27
N LYS A 14 15.26 18.09 -37.18
CA LYS A 14 14.78 19.31 -36.50
C LYS A 14 15.76 20.44 -36.71
N THR A 15 15.27 21.60 -37.11
CA THR A 15 16.05 22.81 -37.38
C THR A 15 15.41 24.01 -36.69
N PHE A 16 16.26 24.93 -36.26
CA PHE A 16 15.86 26.24 -35.75
C PHE A 16 16.66 27.32 -36.48
N SER A 17 15.95 28.29 -37.11
CA SER A 17 16.60 29.37 -37.84
C SER A 17 16.87 30.55 -36.90
N VAL A 18 18.09 31.02 -36.87
CA VAL A 18 18.51 32.25 -36.17
C VAL A 18 18.73 33.44 -37.09
N ALA A 19 18.43 33.27 -38.40
CA ALA A 19 18.76 34.24 -39.47
C ALA A 19 18.11 35.62 -39.27
N THR A 20 17.06 35.74 -38.50
CA THR A 20 16.43 37.02 -38.19
C THR A 20 17.26 37.89 -37.27
N GLN A 21 18.01 37.27 -36.36
CA GLN A 21 18.86 37.92 -35.36
C GLN A 21 20.32 37.94 -35.78
N GLU A 22 20.80 36.86 -36.38
CA GLU A 22 22.21 36.68 -36.74
C GLU A 22 22.33 35.91 -38.06
N ASN A 23 22.89 36.54 -39.10
CA ASN A 23 23.10 35.93 -40.40
C ASN A 23 24.44 35.16 -40.52
N PHE A 24 25.41 35.40 -39.64
CA PHE A 24 26.69 34.77 -39.59
C PHE A 24 26.97 34.12 -38.21
N PRO A 25 26.17 33.12 -37.81
CA PRO A 25 26.40 32.45 -36.53
C PRO A 25 27.72 31.71 -36.49
N MET A 26 28.51 31.94 -35.45
CA MET A 26 29.84 31.34 -35.27
C MET A 26 29.88 30.31 -34.15
N GLY A 27 28.96 30.34 -33.24
CA GLY A 27 28.90 29.40 -32.13
C GLY A 27 27.52 29.24 -31.51
N VAL A 28 27.30 28.07 -30.97
CA VAL A 28 26.06 27.75 -30.23
C VAL A 28 26.44 27.06 -28.91
N MET A 29 25.77 27.38 -27.85
CA MET A 29 25.91 26.77 -26.52
C MET A 29 24.53 26.56 -25.94
N PHE A 30 24.39 25.50 -25.13
CA PHE A 30 23.18 25.27 -24.34
C PHE A 30 23.46 25.46 -22.86
N SER A 31 22.45 25.89 -22.11
CA SER A 31 22.50 25.83 -20.64
C SER A 31 22.67 24.40 -20.17
N PRO A 32 23.23 24.16 -18.98
CA PRO A 32 23.34 22.82 -18.41
C PRO A 32 22.01 22.06 -18.34
N THR A 33 20.90 22.79 -18.19
CA THR A 33 19.53 22.27 -18.14
C THR A 33 18.91 22.10 -19.52
N GLY A 34 19.55 22.59 -20.57
CA GLY A 34 19.05 22.51 -21.96
C GLY A 34 17.83 23.41 -22.25
N ASP A 35 17.34 24.18 -21.28
CA ASP A 35 16.16 25.08 -21.44
C ASP A 35 16.47 26.35 -22.20
N LYS A 36 17.76 26.65 -22.39
CA LYS A 36 18.25 27.83 -23.12
C LYS A 36 19.32 27.45 -24.13
N MET A 37 19.27 28.11 -25.26
CA MET A 37 20.29 28.06 -26.30
C MET A 37 20.83 29.47 -26.48
N TYR A 38 22.13 29.60 -26.58
CA TYR A 38 22.83 30.85 -26.84
C TYR A 38 23.53 30.75 -28.19
N VAL A 39 23.36 31.76 -29.03
CA VAL A 39 24.00 31.87 -30.33
C VAL A 39 24.81 33.12 -30.39
N VAL A 40 26.08 33.03 -30.80
CA VAL A 40 26.94 34.15 -31.09
C VAL A 40 27.32 34.19 -32.54
N GLY A 41 27.36 35.36 -33.13
CA GLY A 41 27.77 35.57 -34.50
C GLY A 41 28.58 36.84 -34.65
N THR A 42 29.10 37.11 -35.85
CA THR A 42 30.00 38.21 -36.14
C THR A 42 29.36 39.43 -36.74
N GLN A 43 28.03 39.38 -37.03
CA GLN A 43 27.41 40.53 -37.70
C GLN A 43 27.10 41.67 -36.71
N ASN A 44 26.66 41.33 -35.50
CA ASN A 44 26.19 42.30 -34.51
C ASN A 44 26.96 42.29 -33.20
N ASP A 45 28.00 41.48 -33.08
CA ASP A 45 28.82 41.29 -31.83
C ASP A 45 27.94 41.03 -30.60
N THR A 46 26.84 40.31 -30.77
CA THR A 46 25.82 40.09 -29.75
C THR A 46 25.63 38.62 -29.49
N ILE A 47 25.36 38.25 -28.26
CA ILE A 47 24.92 36.91 -27.88
C ILE A 47 23.40 36.89 -27.77
N TYR A 48 22.77 36.09 -28.60
CA TYR A 48 21.31 35.93 -28.58
C TYR A 48 20.92 34.71 -27.71
N GLN A 49 19.97 34.93 -26.83
CA GLN A 49 19.41 33.86 -26.01
C GLN A 49 18.05 33.44 -26.55
N TYR A 50 17.87 32.15 -26.72
CA TYR A 50 16.60 31.52 -27.11
C TYR A 50 16.13 30.60 -25.99
N THR A 51 14.84 30.58 -25.74
CA THR A 51 14.22 29.59 -24.84
C THR A 51 13.88 28.36 -25.66
N THR A 52 14.37 27.20 -25.23
CA THR A 52 14.15 25.91 -25.92
C THR A 52 12.97 25.16 -25.29
N SER A 53 12.02 25.90 -24.70
CA SER A 53 10.89 25.30 -24.02
C SER A 53 10.05 24.47 -24.99
N VAL A 54 10.04 23.16 -24.78
CA VAL A 54 8.90 22.33 -25.13
C VAL A 54 7.82 22.66 -24.10
N SER A 55 6.59 22.86 -24.56
CA SER A 55 5.44 22.98 -23.67
C SER A 55 5.17 21.61 -23.04
N SER A 56 5.96 21.21 -22.06
CA SER A 56 5.77 19.99 -21.29
C SER A 56 5.29 20.39 -19.90
N VAL A 57 4.20 19.82 -19.46
CA VAL A 57 3.86 19.81 -18.04
C VAL A 57 4.89 18.93 -17.38
N SER A 58 5.74 19.47 -16.50
CA SER A 58 6.67 18.67 -15.71
C SER A 58 6.08 18.46 -14.33
N THR A 59 6.00 17.21 -13.90
CA THR A 59 5.73 16.84 -12.52
C THR A 59 7.07 16.50 -11.87
N THR A 60 7.44 17.24 -10.82
CA THR A 60 8.68 17.01 -10.09
C THR A 60 8.37 16.26 -8.80
N PHE A 61 9.06 15.15 -8.60
CA PHE A 61 9.03 14.36 -7.37
C PHE A 61 10.35 14.58 -6.61
N ASP A 62 10.25 15.02 -5.37
CA ASP A 62 11.41 15.20 -4.49
C ASP A 62 11.66 13.93 -3.69
N CYS A 63 12.68 13.17 -4.05
CA CYS A 63 13.02 11.90 -3.44
C CYS A 63 13.59 12.00 -2.02
N GLU A 64 13.92 13.20 -1.53
CA GLU A 64 14.31 13.39 -0.13
C GLU A 64 13.12 13.34 0.82
N ASN A 65 11.91 13.69 0.33
CA ASN A 65 10.71 13.83 1.15
C ASN A 65 9.74 12.65 1.03
N ALA A 66 9.92 11.76 0.05
CA ALA A 66 9.11 10.56 -0.10
C ALA A 66 9.84 9.45 -0.88
N ASN A 67 9.54 8.21 -0.56
CA ASN A 67 10.07 7.03 -1.24
C ASN A 67 9.11 6.44 -2.28
N VAL A 68 7.85 6.89 -2.28
CA VAL A 68 6.80 6.44 -3.20
C VAL A 68 6.07 7.66 -3.74
N PHE A 69 5.88 7.70 -5.06
CA PHE A 69 5.15 8.75 -5.75
C PHE A 69 4.11 8.11 -6.65
N GLU A 70 2.88 8.57 -6.58
CA GLU A 70 1.80 8.16 -7.46
C GLU A 70 1.30 9.34 -8.27
N THR A 71 1.20 9.19 -9.59
CA THR A 71 0.64 10.22 -10.47
C THR A 71 0.05 9.58 -11.73
N VAL A 72 -1.02 10.17 -12.23
CA VAL A 72 -1.56 9.82 -13.54
C VAL A 72 -0.79 10.60 -14.61
N LEU A 73 -0.08 9.90 -15.46
CA LEU A 73 0.65 10.49 -16.57
C LEU A 73 -0.31 10.70 -17.74
N SER A 74 -0.47 11.94 -18.16
CA SER A 74 -1.10 12.28 -19.46
C SER A 74 -0.07 12.24 -20.58
N ALA A 75 -0.52 12.10 -21.81
CA ALA A 75 0.35 12.20 -22.98
C ALA A 75 1.16 13.52 -22.92
N ASN A 76 2.46 13.44 -23.21
CA ASN A 76 3.42 14.55 -23.16
C ASN A 76 3.77 15.07 -21.75
N THR A 77 3.57 14.29 -20.70
CA THR A 77 4.05 14.64 -19.36
C THR A 77 5.51 14.25 -19.20
N THR A 78 6.34 15.19 -18.75
CA THR A 78 7.73 14.90 -18.32
C THR A 78 7.71 14.69 -16.82
N VAL A 79 8.17 13.52 -16.36
CA VAL A 79 8.39 13.24 -14.95
C VAL A 79 9.84 13.57 -14.61
N VAL A 80 10.05 14.41 -13.62
CA VAL A 80 11.37 14.78 -13.13
C VAL A 80 11.50 14.31 -11.68
N PHE A 81 12.55 13.55 -11.40
CA PHE A 81 12.91 13.18 -10.04
C PHE A 81 14.05 14.08 -9.58
N SER A 82 13.81 14.85 -8.52
CA SER A 82 14.85 15.61 -7.83
C SER A 82 15.45 14.75 -6.70
N ASN A 83 16.75 14.95 -6.43
CA ASN A 83 17.47 14.26 -5.36
C ASN A 83 17.29 12.72 -5.39
N PRO A 84 17.52 12.05 -6.55
CA PRO A 84 17.40 10.60 -6.58
C PRO A 84 18.49 9.97 -5.68
N PRO A 85 18.19 8.85 -5.01
CA PRO A 85 19.20 8.15 -4.24
C PRO A 85 20.37 7.73 -5.13
N ALA A 86 21.59 7.71 -4.59
CA ALA A 86 22.83 7.43 -5.32
C ALA A 86 22.85 6.01 -5.97
N SER A 87 21.99 5.12 -5.50
CA SER A 87 21.72 3.82 -6.12
C SER A 87 20.28 3.40 -5.77
N GLY A 88 19.53 2.93 -6.72
CA GLY A 88 18.17 2.43 -6.51
C GLY A 88 17.42 2.30 -7.83
N THR A 89 16.51 1.35 -7.88
CA THR A 89 15.52 1.23 -8.95
C THR A 89 14.32 2.05 -8.54
N LEU A 90 13.95 3.08 -9.29
CA LEU A 90 12.67 3.76 -9.13
C LEU A 90 11.57 2.79 -9.54
N ALA A 91 10.92 2.20 -8.56
CA ALA A 91 9.74 1.40 -8.78
C ALA A 91 8.50 2.27 -8.53
N VAL A 92 7.67 2.44 -9.54
CA VAL A 92 6.32 2.97 -9.33
C VAL A 92 5.46 1.79 -8.91
N SER A 93 5.10 1.77 -7.63
CA SER A 93 4.28 0.71 -7.09
C SER A 93 2.81 1.11 -7.18
N TYR A 94 2.01 0.25 -7.78
CA TYR A 94 0.56 0.39 -7.78
C TYR A 94 -0.05 -0.80 -7.03
N TYR A 95 -0.94 -0.51 -6.12
CA TYR A 95 -1.83 -1.49 -5.50
C TYR A 95 -2.90 -1.91 -6.54
N GLN A 96 -2.48 -2.60 -7.61
CA GLN A 96 -3.35 -2.95 -8.75
C GLN A 96 -3.90 -4.36 -8.60
N ILE A 97 -5.00 -4.52 -7.85
CA ILE A 97 -5.62 -5.84 -7.67
C ILE A 97 -6.25 -6.37 -8.96
N GLY A 98 -6.69 -5.50 -9.88
CA GLY A 98 -7.30 -5.92 -11.14
C GLY A 98 -6.35 -6.64 -12.11
N SER A 99 -5.06 -6.55 -11.89
CA SER A 99 -4.01 -7.27 -12.65
C SER A 99 -3.15 -8.16 -11.74
N ALA A 100 -3.56 -8.34 -10.48
CA ALA A 100 -2.87 -9.23 -9.57
C ALA A 100 -2.94 -10.68 -10.04
N SER A 101 -1.88 -11.43 -9.78
CA SER A 101 -1.78 -12.85 -10.12
C SER A 101 -1.28 -13.65 -8.93
N TYR A 102 -1.83 -14.83 -8.74
CA TYR A 102 -1.34 -15.78 -7.75
C TYR A 102 0.08 -16.23 -8.11
N ASP A 103 1.01 -16.14 -7.16
CA ASP A 103 2.42 -16.46 -7.37
C ASP A 103 2.70 -17.97 -7.37
N SER A 104 1.67 -18.81 -7.19
CA SER A 104 1.80 -20.24 -6.89
C SER A 104 2.63 -20.50 -5.62
N VAL A 105 2.52 -19.58 -4.67
CA VAL A 105 3.17 -19.64 -3.35
C VAL A 105 2.11 -19.55 -2.27
N ASP A 106 2.02 -20.58 -1.45
CA ASP A 106 1.17 -20.64 -0.26
C ASP A 106 1.93 -21.21 0.93
N PHE A 107 1.40 -20.97 2.14
CA PHE A 107 1.93 -21.51 3.38
C PHE A 107 0.79 -22.02 4.25
N SER A 108 0.83 -23.31 4.63
CA SER A 108 -0.18 -23.90 5.51
C SER A 108 0.07 -23.52 6.97
N VAL A 109 -0.95 -23.01 7.61
CA VAL A 109 -0.98 -22.71 9.05
C VAL A 109 -1.75 -23.75 9.86
N ALA A 110 -2.31 -24.79 9.19
CA ALA A 110 -3.18 -25.82 9.77
C ALA A 110 -2.61 -26.54 11.01
N THR A 111 -1.27 -26.59 11.17
CA THR A 111 -0.65 -27.19 12.34
C THR A 111 -0.85 -26.35 13.61
N GLN A 112 -0.96 -25.04 13.47
CA GLN A 112 -1.15 -24.08 14.56
C GLN A 112 -2.61 -23.65 14.65
N GLU A 113 -3.26 -23.42 13.51
CA GLU A 113 -4.62 -22.84 13.43
C GLU A 113 -5.41 -23.46 12.27
N THR A 114 -6.62 -23.96 12.56
CA THR A 114 -7.52 -24.61 11.59
C THR A 114 -8.72 -23.75 11.21
N ALA A 115 -8.79 -22.53 11.69
CA ALA A 115 -9.75 -21.52 11.24
C ALA A 115 -9.10 -20.13 11.30
N PRO A 116 -8.08 -19.89 10.47
CA PRO A 116 -7.37 -18.61 10.47
C PRO A 116 -8.30 -17.48 9.99
N VAL A 117 -8.28 -16.34 10.70
CA VAL A 117 -9.20 -15.21 10.45
C VAL A 117 -8.48 -13.94 10.02
N ALA A 118 -7.23 -13.73 10.40
CA ALA A 118 -6.48 -12.55 9.98
C ALA A 118 -5.00 -12.88 9.74
N VAL A 119 -4.37 -12.13 8.84
CA VAL A 119 -2.93 -12.18 8.55
C VAL A 119 -2.36 -10.77 8.59
N GLU A 120 -1.21 -10.61 9.25
CA GLU A 120 -0.46 -9.37 9.34
C GLU A 120 1.05 -9.63 9.22
N PHE A 121 1.81 -8.59 8.92
CA PHE A 121 3.26 -8.67 8.80
C PHE A 121 3.97 -7.60 9.63
N SER A 122 5.21 -7.90 10.04
CA SER A 122 6.11 -6.86 10.56
C SER A 122 6.43 -5.84 9.45
N SER A 123 6.75 -4.62 9.84
CA SER A 123 7.04 -3.52 8.90
C SER A 123 8.19 -3.83 7.93
N ASP A 124 9.12 -4.70 8.32
CA ASP A 124 10.24 -5.16 7.51
C ASP A 124 9.95 -6.46 6.73
N GLY A 125 8.79 -7.09 6.96
CA GLY A 125 8.36 -8.33 6.30
C GLY A 125 9.10 -9.59 6.75
N THR A 126 9.86 -9.55 7.82
CA THR A 126 10.59 -10.72 8.34
C THR A 126 9.75 -11.60 9.25
N ALA A 127 8.60 -11.10 9.71
CA ALA A 127 7.66 -11.86 10.51
C ALA A 127 6.24 -11.75 9.94
N MET A 128 5.50 -12.86 10.00
CA MET A 128 4.07 -12.96 9.69
C MET A 128 3.32 -13.40 10.95
N TYR A 129 2.12 -12.87 11.13
CA TYR A 129 1.23 -13.16 12.24
C TYR A 129 -0.10 -13.66 11.69
N VAL A 130 -0.61 -14.75 12.26
CA VAL A 130 -1.94 -15.28 11.93
C VAL A 130 -2.72 -15.42 13.23
N SER A 131 -3.92 -14.85 13.26
CA SER A 131 -4.86 -15.09 14.34
C SER A 131 -5.90 -16.11 13.90
N GLY A 132 -6.41 -16.87 14.86
CA GLY A 132 -7.42 -17.89 14.64
C GLY A 132 -8.72 -17.61 15.37
N GLY A 133 -9.77 -18.20 14.84
CA GLY A 133 -11.11 -18.20 15.42
C GLY A 133 -11.44 -19.50 16.17
N VAL A 134 -10.47 -20.39 16.41
CA VAL A 134 -10.68 -21.63 17.18
C VAL A 134 -10.17 -21.45 18.60
N ASN A 135 -11.01 -21.82 19.58
CA ASN A 135 -10.64 -21.76 20.99
C ASN A 135 -9.54 -22.78 21.34
N PRO A 136 -8.43 -22.37 21.95
CA PRO A 136 -8.19 -21.06 22.57
C PRO A 136 -7.70 -20.00 21.56
N GLU A 137 -8.36 -18.86 21.55
CA GLU A 137 -8.06 -17.70 20.71
C GLU A 137 -6.57 -17.31 20.81
N THR A 138 -5.84 -17.39 19.71
CA THR A 138 -4.38 -17.28 19.73
C THR A 138 -3.87 -16.52 18.50
N VAL A 139 -2.86 -15.67 18.68
CA VAL A 139 -2.03 -15.14 17.59
C VAL A 139 -0.76 -15.98 17.50
N PHE A 140 -0.48 -16.53 16.33
CA PHE A 140 0.73 -17.29 16.02
C PHE A 140 1.71 -16.46 15.22
N GLN A 141 3.00 -16.55 15.54
CA GLN A 141 4.07 -15.84 14.84
C GLN A 141 4.90 -16.79 14.00
N TYR A 142 5.18 -16.38 12.78
CA TYR A 142 6.02 -17.07 11.80
C TYR A 142 7.19 -16.17 11.41
N THR A 143 8.34 -16.77 11.11
CA THR A 143 9.54 -16.07 10.61
C THR A 143 9.67 -16.32 9.11
N LEU A 144 9.97 -15.29 8.34
CA LEU A 144 10.33 -15.39 6.94
C LEU A 144 11.83 -15.15 6.79
N SER A 145 12.57 -16.14 6.32
CA SER A 145 14.03 -16.02 6.16
C SER A 145 14.41 -15.05 5.02
N THR A 146 13.51 -14.86 4.07
CA THR A 146 13.56 -13.79 3.08
C THR A 146 12.34 -12.90 3.30
N ALA A 147 12.56 -11.62 3.59
CA ALA A 147 11.48 -10.69 3.86
C ALA A 147 10.42 -10.68 2.74
N TRP A 148 9.14 -10.77 3.12
CA TRP A 148 8.00 -10.76 2.19
C TRP A 148 7.92 -11.96 1.23
N ASP A 149 8.71 -12.99 1.41
CA ASP A 149 8.66 -14.23 0.63
C ASP A 149 8.03 -15.35 1.45
N LEU A 150 6.74 -15.61 1.19
CA LEU A 150 5.94 -16.59 1.93
C LEU A 150 6.50 -18.02 1.80
N SER A 151 7.22 -18.34 0.71
CA SER A 151 7.85 -19.64 0.52
C SER A 151 8.93 -19.97 1.56
N THR A 152 9.42 -18.92 2.25
CA THR A 152 10.46 -19.03 3.28
C THR A 152 9.91 -19.01 4.71
N ALA A 153 8.57 -19.03 4.86
CA ALA A 153 7.90 -18.96 6.14
C ALA A 153 8.12 -20.24 6.99
N SER A 154 8.26 -20.06 8.28
CA SER A 154 8.33 -21.15 9.26
C SER A 154 7.76 -20.69 10.60
N TYR A 155 7.12 -21.61 11.35
CA TYR A 155 6.61 -21.29 12.67
C TYR A 155 7.74 -20.91 13.62
N ALA A 156 7.63 -19.72 14.22
CA ALA A 156 8.66 -19.17 15.12
C ALA A 156 8.66 -19.76 16.53
N SER A 157 7.75 -20.69 16.84
CA SER A 157 7.48 -21.19 18.18
C SER A 157 7.13 -20.08 19.17
N LYS A 158 6.45 -19.04 18.67
CA LYS A 158 5.95 -17.89 19.42
C LYS A 158 4.46 -17.73 19.19
N SER A 159 3.73 -17.53 20.28
CA SER A 159 2.29 -17.31 20.22
C SER A 159 1.83 -16.50 21.42
N PHE A 160 0.65 -15.91 21.30
CA PHE A 160 -0.03 -15.21 22.38
C PHE A 160 -1.50 -15.62 22.43
N ASN A 161 -1.90 -16.20 23.58
CA ASN A 161 -3.29 -16.55 23.84
C ASN A 161 -4.05 -15.34 24.42
N TYR A 162 -5.15 -14.95 23.79
CA TYR A 162 -5.98 -13.81 24.21
C TYR A 162 -7.40 -14.22 24.60
N SER A 163 -7.66 -15.52 24.80
CA SER A 163 -8.98 -16.06 25.16
C SER A 163 -9.57 -15.53 26.48
N SER A 164 -8.75 -14.91 27.32
CA SER A 164 -9.24 -14.22 28.54
C SER A 164 -10.02 -12.92 28.22
N GLN A 165 -9.84 -12.34 27.04
CA GLN A 165 -10.51 -11.11 26.60
C GLN A 165 -11.52 -11.40 25.49
N SER A 166 -11.25 -12.34 24.62
CA SER A 166 -12.01 -12.62 23.42
C SER A 166 -12.34 -14.11 23.32
N THR A 167 -13.54 -14.43 22.86
CA THR A 167 -13.97 -15.81 22.55
C THR A 167 -14.35 -15.99 21.08
N SER A 168 -14.23 -14.95 20.27
CA SER A 168 -14.48 -14.95 18.84
C SER A 168 -13.68 -13.82 18.18
N GLY A 169 -12.35 -13.91 18.26
CA GLY A 169 -11.44 -12.98 17.62
C GLY A 169 -11.54 -13.06 16.10
N GLN A 170 -11.68 -11.92 15.42
CA GLN A 170 -11.86 -11.86 13.98
C GLN A 170 -10.72 -11.11 13.27
N GLY A 171 -10.38 -9.93 13.70
CA GLY A 171 -9.38 -9.08 13.06
C GLY A 171 -8.18 -8.82 13.95
N LEU A 172 -7.04 -8.64 13.33
CA LEU A 172 -5.74 -8.37 13.95
C LEU A 172 -5.14 -7.12 13.33
N ALA A 173 -4.54 -6.25 14.15
CA ALA A 173 -3.74 -5.13 13.66
C ALA A 173 -2.57 -4.84 14.60
N PHE A 174 -1.51 -4.23 14.06
CA PHE A 174 -0.36 -3.78 14.84
C PHE A 174 -0.13 -2.28 14.70
N LYS A 175 0.39 -1.68 15.76
CA LYS A 175 1.03 -0.37 15.63
C LYS A 175 2.26 -0.50 14.74
N THR A 176 2.56 0.51 13.95
CA THR A 176 3.63 0.51 12.93
C THR A 176 5.02 0.16 13.45
N ASP A 177 5.28 0.36 14.75
CA ASP A 177 6.55 0.01 15.41
C ASP A 177 6.53 -1.38 16.09
N GLY A 178 5.42 -2.12 16.01
CA GLY A 178 5.28 -3.46 16.59
C GLY A 178 5.19 -3.52 18.11
N THR A 179 5.00 -2.39 18.79
CA THR A 179 4.93 -2.34 20.26
C THR A 179 3.53 -2.51 20.82
N VAL A 180 2.49 -2.46 19.96
CA VAL A 180 1.08 -2.61 20.32
C VAL A 180 0.38 -3.49 19.30
N MET A 181 -0.50 -4.35 19.78
CA MET A 181 -1.35 -5.23 18.99
C MET A 181 -2.82 -5.00 19.37
N TYR A 182 -3.71 -5.14 18.41
CA TYR A 182 -5.15 -5.00 18.57
C TYR A 182 -5.84 -6.24 18.01
N VAL A 183 -6.87 -6.69 18.73
CA VAL A 183 -7.77 -7.76 18.28
C VAL A 183 -9.20 -7.21 18.36
N VAL A 184 -9.98 -7.41 17.31
CA VAL A 184 -11.42 -7.17 17.37
C VAL A 184 -12.14 -8.50 17.60
N ASP A 185 -13.08 -8.48 18.55
CA ASP A 185 -13.90 -9.62 18.97
C ASP A 185 -15.34 -9.43 18.51
N ASN A 186 -15.89 -10.45 17.85
CA ASN A 186 -17.26 -10.46 17.35
C ASN A 186 -18.29 -10.81 18.47
N SER A 187 -17.88 -11.60 19.49
CA SER A 187 -18.83 -11.98 20.57
C SER A 187 -19.20 -10.82 21.50
N ASN A 188 -18.26 -9.90 21.70
CA ASN A 188 -18.40 -8.75 22.60
C ASN A 188 -18.43 -7.43 21.85
N ASP A 189 -18.35 -7.45 20.51
CA ASP A 189 -18.30 -6.25 19.65
C ASP A 189 -17.27 -5.23 20.16
N THR A 190 -16.05 -5.71 20.45
CA THR A 190 -15.06 -4.93 21.19
C THR A 190 -13.66 -5.05 20.57
N VAL A 191 -12.96 -3.93 20.49
CA VAL A 191 -11.54 -3.91 20.16
C VAL A 191 -10.72 -3.95 21.45
N PHE A 192 -9.84 -4.93 21.60
CA PHE A 192 -8.93 -5.10 22.73
C PHE A 192 -7.51 -4.68 22.32
N GLN A 193 -6.80 -4.00 23.24
CA GLN A 193 -5.45 -3.52 23.03
C GLN A 193 -4.45 -4.29 23.92
N TYR A 194 -3.33 -4.69 23.31
CA TYR A 194 -2.25 -5.42 23.98
C TYR A 194 -0.92 -4.68 23.80
N THR A 195 -0.12 -4.60 24.86
CA THR A 195 1.25 -4.09 24.80
C THR A 195 2.20 -5.23 24.51
N ILE A 196 3.17 -5.03 23.62
CA ILE A 196 4.19 -6.00 23.27
C ILE A 196 5.52 -5.53 23.89
N GLY A 197 6.09 -6.33 24.79
CA GLY A 197 7.28 -5.97 25.56
C GLY A 197 8.56 -5.89 24.71
N THR A 198 8.67 -6.74 23.70
CA THR A 198 9.72 -6.67 22.67
C THR A 198 9.03 -6.51 21.32
N ALA A 199 9.27 -5.39 20.63
CA ALA A 199 8.60 -5.08 19.37
C ALA A 199 8.58 -6.29 18.42
N TRP A 200 7.39 -6.57 17.85
CA TRP A 200 7.16 -7.68 16.93
C TRP A 200 7.32 -9.10 17.53
N ASP A 201 7.42 -9.25 18.86
CA ASP A 201 7.46 -10.54 19.53
C ASP A 201 6.16 -10.78 20.31
N VAL A 202 5.19 -11.47 19.69
CA VAL A 202 3.88 -11.70 20.32
C VAL A 202 3.95 -12.52 21.59
N SER A 203 5.00 -13.31 21.80
CA SER A 203 5.18 -14.06 23.05
C SER A 203 5.39 -13.17 24.28
N THR A 204 5.71 -11.87 24.04
CA THR A 204 5.88 -10.86 25.10
C THR A 204 4.66 -9.97 25.27
N ALA A 205 3.55 -10.30 24.59
CA ALA A 205 2.33 -9.51 24.65
C ALA A 205 1.62 -9.65 26.00
N SER A 206 0.93 -8.59 26.40
CA SER A 206 0.07 -8.56 27.59
C SER A 206 -1.10 -7.63 27.39
N TYR A 207 -2.25 -7.94 27.99
CA TYR A 207 -3.43 -7.09 27.91
C TYR A 207 -3.14 -5.72 28.53
N ALA A 208 -3.36 -4.65 27.77
CA ALA A 208 -3.09 -3.28 28.19
C ALA A 208 -4.16 -2.70 29.13
N SER A 209 -5.18 -3.47 29.49
CA SER A 209 -6.39 -2.99 30.20
C SER A 209 -7.09 -1.84 29.46
N LYS A 210 -7.04 -1.88 28.11
CA LYS A 210 -7.68 -0.92 27.21
C LYS A 210 -8.55 -1.65 26.22
N SER A 211 -9.77 -1.19 26.06
CA SER A 211 -10.73 -1.71 25.10
C SER A 211 -11.72 -0.64 24.69
N PHE A 212 -12.39 -0.86 23.56
CA PHE A 212 -13.46 0.01 23.07
C PHE A 212 -14.56 -0.82 22.41
N SER A 213 -15.81 -0.63 22.88
CA SER A 213 -16.97 -1.30 22.28
C SER A 213 -17.40 -0.58 21.02
N VAL A 214 -17.56 -1.33 19.94
CA VAL A 214 -18.04 -0.89 18.63
C VAL A 214 -19.48 -1.31 18.37
N ALA A 215 -20.14 -1.97 19.33
CA ALA A 215 -21.47 -2.57 19.22
C ALA A 215 -22.57 -1.63 18.67
N THR A 216 -22.46 -0.32 18.93
CA THR A 216 -23.45 0.66 18.44
C THR A 216 -23.44 0.80 16.93
N GLN A 217 -22.27 0.63 16.28
CA GLN A 217 -22.10 0.74 14.85
C GLN A 217 -21.89 -0.63 14.19
N ALA A 218 -21.13 -1.49 14.83
CA ALA A 218 -20.75 -2.80 14.30
C ALA A 218 -21.05 -3.90 15.33
N ALA A 219 -22.23 -4.50 15.23
CA ALA A 219 -22.66 -5.63 16.05
C ALA A 219 -22.18 -7.01 15.52
N ALA A 220 -21.37 -7.01 14.48
CA ALA A 220 -20.65 -8.16 13.97
C ALA A 220 -19.33 -7.68 13.34
N PRO A 221 -18.37 -7.20 14.12
CA PRO A 221 -17.11 -6.69 13.62
C PRO A 221 -16.22 -7.85 13.13
N SER A 222 -15.72 -7.75 11.90
CA SER A 222 -14.90 -8.78 11.25
C SER A 222 -13.44 -8.37 11.03
N ALA A 223 -13.12 -7.08 10.97
CA ALA A 223 -11.74 -6.61 10.85
C ALA A 223 -11.53 -5.26 11.54
N VAL A 224 -10.27 -5.01 11.91
CA VAL A 224 -9.81 -3.73 12.47
C VAL A 224 -8.56 -3.26 11.75
N SER A 225 -8.46 -1.96 11.48
CA SER A 225 -7.28 -1.31 10.91
C SER A 225 -7.10 0.10 11.46
N PHE A 226 -5.92 0.70 11.26
CA PHE A 226 -5.59 2.03 11.75
C PHE A 226 -4.93 2.87 10.65
N SER A 227 -5.06 4.20 10.75
CA SER A 227 -4.20 5.11 9.99
C SER A 227 -2.76 5.02 10.51
N PRO A 228 -1.74 5.29 9.67
CA PRO A 228 -0.33 5.16 10.07
C PRO A 228 0.08 6.04 11.24
N ASP A 229 -0.64 7.13 11.50
CA ASP A 229 -0.44 8.03 12.65
C ASP A 229 -1.21 7.58 13.91
N GLY A 230 -2.03 6.53 13.80
CA GLY A 230 -2.83 5.98 14.90
C GLY A 230 -3.97 6.87 15.38
N THR A 231 -4.31 7.94 14.66
CA THR A 231 -5.38 8.86 15.06
C THR A 231 -6.76 8.41 14.60
N LYS A 232 -6.82 7.42 13.68
CA LYS A 232 -8.06 6.85 13.15
C LYS A 232 -8.05 5.34 13.27
N MET A 233 -9.21 4.76 13.59
CA MET A 233 -9.46 3.33 13.61
C MET A 233 -10.64 3.03 12.68
N TYR A 234 -10.59 1.89 12.01
CA TYR A 234 -11.59 1.43 11.06
C TYR A 234 -12.05 0.03 11.45
N ILE A 235 -13.35 -0.19 11.38
CA ILE A 235 -13.98 -1.48 11.71
C ILE A 235 -14.84 -1.92 10.54
N VAL A 236 -14.59 -3.13 10.05
CA VAL A 236 -15.46 -3.80 9.08
C VAL A 236 -16.60 -4.46 9.85
N HIS A 237 -17.83 -4.29 9.37
CA HIS A 237 -19.03 -4.91 9.89
C HIS A 237 -19.64 -5.85 8.85
N GLU A 238 -19.80 -7.13 9.21
CA GLU A 238 -20.35 -8.17 8.32
C GLU A 238 -21.83 -8.47 8.53
N GLY A 239 -22.48 -7.81 9.52
CA GLY A 239 -23.91 -7.98 9.77
C GLY A 239 -24.79 -7.19 8.79
N THR A 240 -26.10 -7.31 8.93
CA THR A 240 -27.06 -6.60 8.08
C THR A 240 -26.75 -5.11 7.96
N GLY A 241 -26.53 -4.65 6.74
CA GLY A 241 -26.09 -3.29 6.45
C GLY A 241 -24.58 -3.14 6.40
N GLU A 242 -23.93 -4.14 5.81
CA GLU A 242 -22.47 -4.29 5.65
C GLU A 242 -21.78 -2.96 5.35
N ALA A 243 -20.83 -2.60 6.20
CA ALA A 243 -20.17 -1.30 6.11
C ALA A 243 -18.80 -1.29 6.81
N ILE A 244 -18.03 -0.30 6.49
CA ILE A 244 -16.81 0.04 7.21
C ILE A 244 -17.06 1.34 7.97
N PHE A 245 -16.79 1.33 9.28
CA PHE A 245 -17.00 2.46 10.18
C PHE A 245 -15.65 3.09 10.57
N GLN A 246 -15.61 4.41 10.62
CA GLN A 246 -14.43 5.17 11.02
C GLN A 246 -14.60 5.77 12.41
N TYR A 247 -13.56 5.63 13.22
CA TYR A 247 -13.44 6.20 14.56
C TYR A 247 -12.23 7.13 14.62
N THR A 248 -12.31 8.15 15.50
CA THR A 248 -11.19 9.04 15.82
C THR A 248 -10.68 8.71 17.21
N LEU A 249 -9.37 8.61 17.38
CA LEU A 249 -8.70 8.44 18.66
C LEU A 249 -8.12 9.78 19.11
N SER A 250 -8.54 10.28 20.29
CA SER A 250 -8.03 11.55 20.83
C SER A 250 -6.59 11.42 21.32
N THR A 251 -6.16 10.21 21.66
CA THR A 251 -4.76 9.84 21.88
C THR A 251 -4.39 8.77 20.85
N ALA A 252 -3.42 9.06 19.99
CA ALA A 252 -3.00 8.13 18.94
C ALA A 252 -2.66 6.74 19.52
N TRP A 253 -3.16 5.68 18.86
CA TRP A 253 -2.91 4.29 19.24
C TRP A 253 -3.53 3.86 20.59
N ASP A 254 -4.42 4.66 21.18
CA ASP A 254 -5.12 4.34 22.43
C ASP A 254 -6.62 4.12 22.16
N VAL A 255 -7.03 2.85 22.02
CA VAL A 255 -8.42 2.52 21.69
C VAL A 255 -9.41 2.97 22.74
N SER A 256 -8.99 3.12 24.01
CA SER A 256 -9.87 3.60 25.08
C SER A 256 -10.32 5.05 24.87
N THR A 257 -9.66 5.79 23.96
CA THR A 257 -9.97 7.18 23.61
C THR A 257 -10.74 7.32 22.31
N ALA A 258 -11.18 6.18 21.73
CA ALA A 258 -11.89 6.17 20.46
C ALA A 258 -13.30 6.76 20.56
N SER A 259 -13.74 7.39 19.49
CA SER A 259 -15.11 7.88 19.32
C SER A 259 -15.53 7.73 17.86
N TYR A 260 -16.80 7.40 17.62
CA TYR A 260 -17.33 7.29 16.27
C TYR A 260 -17.25 8.63 15.53
N ALA A 261 -16.62 8.62 14.35
CA ALA A 261 -16.38 9.84 13.56
C ALA A 261 -17.59 10.27 12.71
N SER A 262 -18.71 9.55 12.78
CA SER A 262 -19.88 9.71 11.90
C SER A 262 -19.54 9.57 10.42
N LYS A 263 -18.58 8.68 10.10
CA LYS A 263 -18.13 8.37 8.75
C LYS A 263 -18.25 6.88 8.49
N THR A 264 -18.83 6.55 7.36
CA THR A 264 -19.16 5.18 6.98
C THR A 264 -18.98 5.01 5.47
N LEU A 265 -18.51 3.84 5.06
CA LEU A 265 -18.53 3.38 3.68
C LEU A 265 -19.39 2.11 3.63
N SER A 266 -20.52 2.16 2.91
CA SER A 266 -21.33 0.96 2.66
C SER A 266 -20.66 0.08 1.63
N VAL A 267 -20.64 -1.23 1.87
CA VAL A 267 -20.09 -2.27 0.99
C VAL A 267 -21.12 -3.35 0.65
N VAL A 268 -22.38 -3.12 1.01
CA VAL A 268 -23.53 -4.03 0.78
C VAL A 268 -23.66 -4.50 -0.67
N SER A 269 -23.35 -3.61 -1.63
CA SER A 269 -23.49 -3.92 -3.06
C SER A 269 -22.40 -4.87 -3.56
N GLU A 270 -21.28 -4.93 -2.86
CA GLU A 270 -20.10 -5.69 -3.27
C GLU A 270 -20.05 -7.06 -2.61
N ASP A 271 -20.25 -7.12 -1.29
CA ASP A 271 -20.20 -8.39 -0.56
C ASP A 271 -21.06 -8.35 0.71
N ASN A 272 -21.79 -9.44 0.98
CA ASN A 272 -22.65 -9.59 2.17
C ASN A 272 -21.89 -10.16 3.39
N ALA A 273 -20.62 -10.50 3.24
CA ALA A 273 -19.78 -11.00 4.33
C ALA A 273 -18.36 -10.41 4.24
N PRO A 274 -18.21 -9.08 4.34
CA PRO A 274 -16.90 -8.44 4.33
C PRO A 274 -16.09 -8.92 5.54
N SER A 275 -14.83 -9.33 5.32
CA SER A 275 -14.05 -10.06 6.32
C SER A 275 -12.70 -9.44 6.64
N GLY A 276 -12.08 -8.70 5.74
CA GLY A 276 -10.78 -8.08 5.93
C GLY A 276 -10.65 -6.77 5.19
N MET A 277 -9.71 -5.93 5.58
CA MET A 277 -9.44 -4.66 4.91
C MET A 277 -7.97 -4.25 5.02
N SER A 278 -7.52 -3.48 4.05
CA SER A 278 -6.19 -2.85 4.06
C SER A 278 -6.23 -1.52 3.28
N PHE A 279 -5.41 -0.56 3.69
CA PHE A 279 -5.17 0.68 2.93
C PHE A 279 -3.87 0.59 2.13
N ASN A 280 -3.78 1.36 1.05
CA ASN A 280 -2.47 1.68 0.49
C ASN A 280 -1.72 2.65 1.42
N SER A 281 -0.43 2.84 1.16
CA SER A 281 0.46 3.59 2.05
C SER A 281 0.07 5.07 2.25
N ASP A 282 -0.58 5.70 1.27
CA ASP A 282 -1.01 7.10 1.34
C ASP A 282 -2.49 7.28 1.75
N GLY A 283 -3.23 6.17 1.91
CA GLY A 283 -4.63 6.17 2.36
C GLY A 283 -5.63 6.64 1.32
N THR A 284 -5.24 6.77 0.05
CA THR A 284 -6.15 7.14 -1.03
C THR A 284 -6.88 5.95 -1.64
N LYS A 285 -6.42 4.73 -1.34
CA LYS A 285 -7.06 3.47 -1.70
C LYS A 285 -7.39 2.64 -0.46
N LEU A 286 -8.55 2.02 -0.49
CA LEU A 286 -8.99 1.02 0.47
C LEU A 286 -9.30 -0.27 -0.29
N PHE A 287 -8.87 -1.38 0.26
CA PHE A 287 -9.19 -2.72 -0.22
C PHE A 287 -9.97 -3.47 0.85
N MET A 288 -10.95 -4.23 0.44
CA MET A 288 -11.79 -5.06 1.30
C MET A 288 -11.91 -6.44 0.67
N CYS A 289 -11.72 -7.49 1.45
CA CYS A 289 -12.07 -8.84 1.02
C CYS A 289 -13.40 -9.29 1.62
N GLY A 290 -14.10 -10.18 0.91
CA GLY A 290 -15.37 -10.70 1.36
C GLY A 290 -15.53 -12.19 1.06
N ARG A 291 -16.11 -12.90 2.03
CA ARG A 291 -16.29 -14.35 2.04
C ARG A 291 -17.45 -14.84 1.17
N GLN A 292 -18.43 -13.96 0.86
CA GLN A 292 -19.59 -14.37 0.08
C GLN A 292 -19.24 -14.64 -1.37
N ASN A 293 -18.34 -13.81 -1.92
CA ASN A 293 -17.97 -13.88 -3.33
C ASN A 293 -16.51 -14.27 -3.54
N ASP A 294 -15.76 -14.52 -2.48
CA ASP A 294 -14.31 -14.84 -2.48
C ASP A 294 -13.50 -13.86 -3.33
N LYS A 295 -13.70 -12.57 -3.06
CA LYS A 295 -13.07 -11.48 -3.84
C LYS A 295 -12.43 -10.43 -2.96
N VAL A 296 -11.45 -9.74 -3.55
CA VAL A 296 -10.95 -8.45 -3.05
C VAL A 296 -11.54 -7.34 -3.91
N TYR A 297 -11.99 -6.27 -3.29
CA TYR A 297 -12.61 -5.09 -3.89
C TYR A 297 -11.74 -3.87 -3.64
N SER A 298 -11.68 -2.94 -4.61
CA SER A 298 -10.91 -1.69 -4.52
C SER A 298 -11.82 -0.48 -4.47
N TYR A 299 -11.50 0.45 -3.58
CA TYR A 299 -12.18 1.73 -3.41
C TYR A 299 -11.18 2.88 -3.48
N THR A 300 -11.57 3.99 -4.10
CA THR A 300 -10.81 5.25 -4.09
C THR A 300 -11.38 6.18 -3.03
N LEU A 301 -10.52 6.77 -2.21
CA LEU A 301 -10.86 7.82 -1.27
C LEU A 301 -10.31 9.16 -1.81
N SER A 302 -11.18 10.12 -2.12
CA SER A 302 -10.75 11.42 -2.61
C SER A 302 -10.05 12.27 -1.54
N THR A 303 -10.24 11.92 -0.27
CA THR A 303 -9.48 12.43 0.88
C THR A 303 -8.87 11.25 1.60
N ALA A 304 -7.54 11.24 1.73
CA ALA A 304 -6.80 10.14 2.36
C ALA A 304 -7.37 9.78 3.75
N TYR A 305 -7.59 8.48 3.96
CA TYR A 305 -8.10 7.96 5.23
C TYR A 305 -9.45 8.54 5.67
N ASP A 306 -10.30 8.97 4.72
CA ASP A 306 -11.64 9.50 4.99
C ASP A 306 -12.70 8.65 4.28
N LEU A 307 -13.35 7.74 5.04
CA LEU A 307 -14.34 6.82 4.48
C LEU A 307 -15.54 7.52 3.84
N SER A 308 -15.90 8.73 4.29
CA SER A 308 -17.02 9.47 3.71
C SER A 308 -16.79 9.91 2.27
N THR A 309 -15.54 9.81 1.79
CA THR A 309 -15.13 10.17 0.42
C THR A 309 -14.89 8.94 -0.46
N GLY A 310 -15.17 7.75 0.06
CA GLY A 310 -14.93 6.48 -0.62
C GLY A 310 -15.90 6.21 -1.77
N SER A 311 -15.39 5.67 -2.86
CA SER A 311 -16.16 5.19 -4.00
C SER A 311 -15.59 3.88 -4.51
N TYR A 312 -16.48 2.94 -4.87
CA TYR A 312 -16.08 1.67 -5.47
C TYR A 312 -15.48 1.87 -6.87
N ASP A 313 -14.33 1.26 -7.12
CA ASP A 313 -13.59 1.41 -8.39
C ASP A 313 -14.11 0.50 -9.51
N SER A 314 -15.02 -0.41 -9.21
CA SER A 314 -15.42 -1.52 -10.10
C SER A 314 -14.25 -2.43 -10.47
N VAL A 315 -13.28 -2.56 -9.58
CA VAL A 315 -12.08 -3.40 -9.72
C VAL A 315 -12.10 -4.46 -8.65
N THR A 316 -11.95 -5.73 -9.07
CA THR A 316 -11.92 -6.88 -8.17
C THR A 316 -10.78 -7.84 -8.52
N LEU A 317 -10.35 -8.61 -7.53
CA LEU A 317 -9.54 -9.81 -7.69
C LEU A 317 -10.37 -11.00 -7.20
N ASP A 318 -10.58 -11.99 -8.05
CA ASP A 318 -11.23 -13.25 -7.71
C ASP A 318 -10.17 -14.23 -7.14
N ILE A 319 -10.42 -14.76 -5.96
CA ILE A 319 -9.52 -15.65 -5.22
C ILE A 319 -10.16 -16.99 -4.88
N SER A 320 -11.37 -17.24 -5.41
CA SER A 320 -12.12 -18.51 -5.21
C SER A 320 -11.38 -19.75 -5.71
N GLY A 321 -10.45 -19.56 -6.66
CA GLY A 321 -9.62 -20.64 -7.19
C GLY A 321 -8.60 -21.19 -6.20
N GLU A 322 -8.14 -20.36 -5.26
CA GLU A 322 -7.16 -20.72 -4.23
C GLU A 322 -7.83 -21.10 -2.91
N ASP A 323 -8.77 -20.28 -2.45
CA ASP A 323 -9.52 -20.56 -1.21
C ASP A 323 -10.94 -19.98 -1.27
N PRO A 324 -11.99 -20.82 -1.17
CA PRO A 324 -13.39 -20.36 -1.14
C PRO A 324 -13.83 -19.86 0.25
N GLY A 325 -12.93 -19.50 1.11
CA GLY A 325 -13.22 -19.04 2.48
C GLY A 325 -12.27 -17.94 2.93
N VAL A 326 -12.19 -16.85 2.16
CA VAL A 326 -11.30 -15.73 2.44
C VAL A 326 -11.70 -14.99 3.72
N ASN A 327 -10.75 -14.78 4.64
CA ASN A 327 -11.00 -14.13 5.92
C ASN A 327 -10.24 -12.83 6.12
N GLY A 328 -8.97 -12.78 5.75
CA GLY A 328 -8.15 -11.61 5.99
C GLY A 328 -7.16 -11.33 4.87
N MET A 329 -6.65 -10.12 4.85
CA MET A 329 -5.71 -9.66 3.82
C MET A 329 -4.70 -8.69 4.38
N ALA A 330 -3.49 -8.71 3.82
CA ALA A 330 -2.45 -7.73 4.10
C ALA A 330 -1.67 -7.39 2.82
N PHE A 331 -1.27 -6.14 2.66
CA PHE A 331 -0.35 -5.74 1.60
C PHE A 331 1.07 -5.58 2.14
N LYS A 332 2.05 -5.89 1.32
CA LYS A 332 3.38 -5.33 1.49
C LYS A 332 3.30 -3.80 1.36
N SER A 333 4.09 -3.08 2.15
CA SER A 333 4.00 -1.61 2.26
C SER A 333 4.18 -0.85 0.94
N ASP A 334 4.90 -1.45 -0.03
CA ASP A 334 5.09 -0.89 -1.38
C ASP A 334 3.97 -1.31 -2.35
N GLY A 335 2.99 -2.08 -1.90
CA GLY A 335 1.87 -2.58 -2.70
C GLY A 335 2.23 -3.64 -3.74
N SER A 336 3.48 -4.12 -3.80
CA SER A 336 3.92 -5.10 -4.82
C SER A 336 3.46 -6.53 -4.54
N LYS A 337 3.03 -6.81 -3.31
CA LYS A 337 2.49 -8.10 -2.88
C LYS A 337 1.22 -7.92 -2.08
N LEU A 338 0.31 -8.86 -2.27
CA LEU A 338 -0.90 -9.05 -1.48
C LEU A 338 -0.87 -10.46 -0.88
N TYR A 339 -1.23 -10.56 0.38
CA TYR A 339 -1.36 -11.81 1.10
C TYR A 339 -2.82 -11.98 1.53
N ILE A 340 -3.34 -13.18 1.31
CA ILE A 340 -4.72 -13.55 1.65
C ILE A 340 -4.66 -14.74 2.59
N VAL A 341 -5.39 -14.70 3.69
CA VAL A 341 -5.62 -15.87 4.53
C VAL A 341 -7.03 -16.41 4.32
N GLY A 342 -7.13 -17.72 4.11
CA GLY A 342 -8.38 -18.42 3.95
C GLY A 342 -8.51 -19.59 4.92
N ASN A 343 -9.73 -19.86 5.37
CA ASN A 343 -10.02 -20.91 6.34
C ASN A 343 -10.59 -22.20 5.75
N SER A 344 -10.76 -22.26 4.45
CA SER A 344 -11.18 -23.53 3.81
C SER A 344 -10.02 -24.50 3.65
N ASN A 345 -8.81 -23.97 3.44
CA ASN A 345 -7.59 -24.75 3.28
C ASN A 345 -6.53 -24.44 4.38
N ASP A 346 -6.84 -23.58 5.34
CA ASP A 346 -5.95 -23.17 6.43
C ASP A 346 -4.59 -22.68 5.93
N LYS A 347 -4.62 -21.76 4.94
CA LYS A 347 -3.42 -21.29 4.26
C LYS A 347 -3.38 -19.77 4.15
N VAL A 348 -2.15 -19.27 4.02
CA VAL A 348 -1.87 -17.93 3.50
C VAL A 348 -1.39 -18.06 2.07
N TYR A 349 -1.91 -17.24 1.16
CA TYR A 349 -1.60 -17.20 -0.26
C TYR A 349 -0.92 -15.89 -0.63
N GLN A 350 0.05 -15.94 -1.54
CA GLN A 350 0.80 -14.78 -1.99
C GLN A 350 0.45 -14.45 -3.45
N TYR A 351 0.16 -13.17 -3.68
CA TYR A 351 -0.10 -12.61 -5.01
C TYR A 351 0.90 -11.51 -5.34
N SER A 352 1.31 -11.43 -6.60
CA SER A 352 1.96 -10.25 -7.15
C SER A 352 0.90 -9.29 -7.65
N THR A 353 0.95 -8.07 -7.15
CA THR A 353 0.22 -6.96 -7.74
C THR A 353 1.11 -6.35 -8.83
N SER A 354 0.57 -6.03 -10.00
CA SER A 354 1.42 -5.49 -11.05
C SER A 354 2.04 -4.18 -10.58
N SER A 355 3.34 -4.20 -10.32
CA SER A 355 4.13 -3.00 -10.43
C SER A 355 4.32 -2.75 -11.91
N SER A 356 3.84 -1.64 -12.44
CA SER A 356 4.38 -1.17 -13.70
C SER A 356 5.82 -0.75 -13.41
N SER A 357 6.76 -1.70 -13.48
CA SER A 357 8.15 -1.31 -13.65
C SER A 357 8.19 -0.53 -14.95
N LEU A 358 8.66 0.70 -14.93
CA LEU A 358 9.01 1.46 -16.14
C LEU A 358 10.24 0.78 -16.80
N ASN A 359 10.16 -0.52 -17.01
CA ASN A 359 11.14 -1.31 -17.78
C ASN A 359 10.82 -1.31 -19.27
N ASP A 360 9.93 -0.39 -19.70
CA ASP A 360 9.81 -0.12 -21.13
C ASP A 360 11.08 0.58 -21.60
N SER A 361 11.68 0.05 -22.66
CA SER A 361 12.86 0.63 -23.31
C SER A 361 12.64 2.10 -23.76
N THR A 362 11.40 2.57 -23.77
CA THR A 362 11.04 3.98 -23.96
C THR A 362 11.23 4.83 -22.69
N ALA A 363 11.24 4.24 -21.50
CA ALA A 363 11.51 4.93 -20.25
C ALA A 363 12.99 5.30 -20.06
N TYR A 364 13.90 4.68 -20.80
CA TYR A 364 15.32 5.08 -20.82
C TYR A 364 15.59 6.47 -21.41
N ALA A 365 14.61 7.09 -22.04
CA ALA A 365 14.68 8.50 -22.41
C ALA A 365 14.65 9.44 -21.20
N MET A 366 14.38 8.92 -20.00
CA MET A 366 14.44 9.65 -18.71
C MET A 366 15.73 9.33 -17.94
N SER A 367 16.71 8.67 -18.55
CA SER A 367 18.02 8.56 -17.92
C SER A 367 18.66 9.94 -17.84
N LEU A 368 18.99 10.35 -16.66
CA LEU A 368 19.73 11.53 -16.23
C LEU A 368 20.94 11.82 -17.12
#